data_cf8bfc2314117be18056f80190611e8d
#
_entry.id   cf8bfc2314117be18056f80190611e8d
#
_cell.length_a   1.000
_cell.length_b   1.000
_cell.length_c   1.000
_cell.angle_alpha   90.00
_cell.angle_beta   90.00
_cell.angle_gamma   90.00
#
_symmetry.space_group_name_H-M   'P 1'
#
loop_
_entity.id
_entity.type
_entity.pdbx_description
1 polymer ?
#
loop_
_entity_poly.entity_id
_entity_poly.type
_entity_poly.pdbx_seq_one_letter_code
_entity_poly.pdbx_strand_id
1 'polypeptide(L)'
;YFDMNNLDAVTCTFDAKMYGQEESAGTTTPEPEPEPTVQGWGLVGEYNGWGGTPDIMLASDGTYLVAKGVELSGQVKFRKDADWAVNFGAPGDVEPVEIAVNTELELVAGGKNFTIAAGTYDVYLDDANAKAWFINDGSYPGGGAAPEASEWGVVGQVNGWAAPDITMYKTATEGLFVAYNVAMPDGGFKIRANGEWNDAANYGFEAAGTAAVNHAYKLICGGSSK
;
A
#
# COMPACT_ATOMS: atom_id res chain seq x y z
N TYR A 1 -4.34 -7.29 3.68
CA TYR A 1 -5.44 -8.07 3.06
C TYR A 1 -6.35 -8.59 4.16
N PHE A 2 -7.67 -8.52 3.95
CA PHE A 2 -8.68 -9.03 4.88
C PHE A 2 -9.55 -10.05 4.17
N ASP A 3 -9.61 -11.27 4.70
CA ASP A 3 -10.50 -12.32 4.21
C ASP A 3 -11.78 -12.31 5.04
N MET A 4 -12.92 -11.98 4.40
CA MET A 4 -14.24 -11.86 5.01
C MET A 4 -15.16 -13.06 4.72
N ASN A 5 -14.68 -14.11 4.04
CA ASN A 5 -15.49 -15.29 3.71
C ASN A 5 -15.87 -16.12 4.94
N ASN A 6 -15.15 -15.95 6.04
CA ASN A 6 -15.46 -16.61 7.31
C ASN A 6 -15.46 -15.54 8.40
N LEU A 7 -16.64 -15.03 8.74
CA LEU A 7 -16.82 -13.98 9.74
C LEU A 7 -16.35 -14.38 11.15
N ASP A 8 -16.17 -15.67 11.43
CA ASP A 8 -15.60 -16.17 12.67
C ASP A 8 -14.05 -16.20 12.65
N ALA A 9 -13.46 -15.99 11.49
CA ALA A 9 -12.01 -16.01 11.31
C ALA A 9 -11.58 -15.08 10.16
N VAL A 10 -11.59 -13.78 10.41
CA VAL A 10 -11.01 -12.79 9.48
C VAL A 10 -9.50 -12.76 9.67
N THR A 11 -8.77 -13.05 8.63
CA THR A 11 -7.31 -13.00 8.62
C THR A 11 -6.85 -11.69 7.97
N CYS A 12 -6.18 -10.85 8.74
CA CYS A 12 -5.57 -9.63 8.23
C CYS A 12 -4.08 -9.86 7.98
N THR A 13 -3.61 -9.58 6.78
CA THR A 13 -2.19 -9.50 6.49
C THR A 13 -1.84 -8.04 6.26
N PHE A 14 -1.02 -7.46 7.11
CA PHE A 14 -0.58 -6.07 6.98
C PHE A 14 0.83 -6.02 6.40
N ASP A 15 1.00 -5.17 5.42
CA ASP A 15 2.30 -4.77 4.91
C ASP A 15 2.58 -3.32 5.39
N ALA A 16 2.42 -3.11 6.69
CA ALA A 16 2.71 -1.84 7.34
C ALA A 16 3.77 -2.04 8.44
N LYS A 17 4.78 -1.20 8.50
CA LYS A 17 5.78 -1.18 9.56
C LYS A 17 5.20 -0.53 10.80
N MET A 18 5.13 -1.28 11.91
CA MET A 18 4.89 -0.72 13.23
C MET A 18 6.11 -0.98 14.12
N TYR A 19 6.58 0.06 14.79
CA TYR A 19 7.66 -0.03 15.77
C TYR A 19 7.08 -0.43 17.12
N GLY A 20 7.55 -1.55 17.70
CA GLY A 20 7.33 -1.89 19.09
C GLY A 20 8.55 -1.52 19.91
N GLN A 21 8.39 -0.76 20.98
CA GLN A 21 9.42 -0.66 22.03
C GLN A 21 9.19 -1.75 23.05
N GLU A 22 10.16 -2.65 23.21
CA GLU A 22 10.25 -3.47 24.39
C GLU A 22 11.12 -2.75 25.42
N GLU A 23 10.55 -2.46 26.60
CA GLU A 23 11.35 -2.01 27.75
C GLU A 23 12.17 -3.18 28.29
N SER A 24 13.47 -3.17 28.03
CA SER A 24 14.42 -4.02 28.72
C SER A 24 15.27 -3.17 29.65
N ALA A 25 15.14 -3.37 30.94
CA ALA A 25 16.02 -2.80 31.95
C ALA A 25 17.40 -3.45 31.86
N GLY A 26 18.34 -2.76 31.24
CA GLY A 26 19.75 -3.14 31.21
C GLY A 26 20.55 -2.09 30.48
N THR A 27 21.43 -1.37 31.23
CA THR A 27 22.35 -0.40 30.70
C THR A 27 23.43 -1.06 29.82
N THR A 28 23.08 -1.19 28.53
CA THR A 28 24.05 -1.31 27.45
C THR A 28 23.66 -0.27 26.40
N THR A 29 24.67 0.49 25.93
CA THR A 29 24.48 1.42 24.82
C THR A 29 23.78 0.66 23.69
N PRO A 30 22.59 1.09 23.22
CA PRO A 30 21.89 0.35 22.16
C PRO A 30 22.78 0.39 20.91
N GLU A 31 23.11 -0.77 20.37
CA GLU A 31 23.52 -0.91 18.98
C GLU A 31 22.40 -0.27 18.14
N PRO A 32 22.73 0.57 17.13
CA PRO A 32 21.70 1.19 16.30
C PRO A 32 20.80 0.09 15.75
N GLU A 33 19.52 0.15 16.12
CA GLU A 33 18.49 -0.78 15.63
C GLU A 33 18.52 -0.78 14.10
N PRO A 34 18.58 -1.95 13.43
CA PRO A 34 18.63 -1.99 11.98
C PRO A 34 17.42 -1.24 11.44
N GLU A 35 17.67 -0.26 10.58
CA GLU A 35 16.60 0.47 9.92
C GLU A 35 15.61 -0.52 9.29
N PRO A 36 14.30 -0.27 9.43
CA PRO A 36 13.30 -1.18 8.95
C PRO A 36 13.48 -1.39 7.44
N THR A 37 13.70 -2.62 7.03
CA THR A 37 13.86 -2.99 5.62
C THR A 37 12.52 -2.81 4.91
N VAL A 38 12.44 -1.85 4.00
CA VAL A 38 11.29 -1.70 3.08
C VAL A 38 11.29 -2.90 2.16
N GLN A 39 10.21 -3.67 2.14
CA GLN A 39 10.08 -4.85 1.26
C GLN A 39 8.98 -4.63 0.23
N GLY A 40 9.24 -5.04 -1.01
CA GLY A 40 8.31 -4.94 -2.11
C GLY A 40 8.66 -3.86 -3.13
N TRP A 41 7.83 -3.73 -4.14
CA TRP A 41 8.00 -2.71 -5.16
C TRP A 41 7.54 -1.33 -4.68
N GLY A 42 8.34 -0.31 -4.97
CA GLY A 42 8.04 1.09 -4.71
C GLY A 42 8.28 1.96 -5.93
N LEU A 43 7.59 3.08 -5.97
CA LEU A 43 7.86 4.18 -6.88
C LEU A 43 8.79 5.16 -6.20
N VAL A 44 9.84 5.58 -6.88
CA VAL A 44 10.86 6.53 -6.43
C VAL A 44 11.07 7.59 -7.50
N GLY A 45 11.42 8.80 -7.13
CA GLY A 45 11.63 9.85 -8.10
C GLY A 45 11.98 11.22 -7.53
N GLU A 46 11.81 12.25 -8.31
CA GLU A 46 12.08 13.63 -7.89
C GLU A 46 11.21 14.05 -6.71
N TYR A 47 9.96 13.57 -6.62
CA TYR A 47 9.03 13.88 -5.54
C TYR A 47 9.57 13.49 -4.14
N ASN A 48 10.41 12.46 -4.05
CA ASN A 48 11.01 12.00 -2.78
C ASN A 48 12.54 12.14 -2.74
N GLY A 49 13.12 12.93 -3.65
CA GLY A 49 14.56 13.15 -3.74
C GLY A 49 15.35 11.85 -4.03
N TRP A 50 14.76 10.94 -4.79
CA TRP A 50 15.36 9.65 -5.17
C TRP A 50 15.70 8.74 -3.98
N GLY A 51 14.86 8.78 -2.96
CA GLY A 51 14.97 7.98 -1.74
C GLY A 51 15.40 8.79 -0.53
N GLY A 52 15.37 10.12 -0.59
CA GLY A 52 15.56 11.01 0.57
C GLY A 52 14.40 10.94 1.56
N THR A 53 13.22 10.54 1.09
CA THR A 53 12.08 10.11 1.91
C THR A 53 11.59 8.75 1.39
N PRO A 54 10.76 8.01 2.16
CA PRO A 54 10.29 6.69 1.75
C PRO A 54 9.67 6.65 0.35
N ASP A 55 9.87 5.55 -0.36
CA ASP A 55 9.22 5.28 -1.63
C ASP A 55 7.71 5.13 -1.45
N ILE A 56 6.95 5.45 -2.48
CA ILE A 56 5.52 5.10 -2.52
C ILE A 56 5.41 3.61 -2.80
N MET A 57 5.04 2.84 -1.77
CA MET A 57 4.94 1.39 -1.87
C MET A 57 3.68 0.97 -2.63
N LEU A 58 3.83 -0.05 -3.46
CA LEU A 58 2.73 -0.65 -4.19
C LEU A 58 2.22 -1.89 -3.46
N ALA A 59 0.91 -1.98 -3.31
CA ALA A 59 0.22 -3.13 -2.70
C ALA A 59 -0.52 -3.94 -3.78
N SER A 60 -0.61 -5.26 -3.62
CA SER A 60 -1.31 -6.09 -4.60
C SER A 60 -2.84 -5.92 -4.50
N ASP A 61 -3.50 -5.75 -5.65
CA ASP A 61 -4.97 -5.85 -5.77
C ASP A 61 -5.46 -7.25 -6.15
N GLY A 62 -4.53 -8.21 -6.24
CA GLY A 62 -4.77 -9.57 -6.69
C GLY A 62 -4.39 -9.78 -8.16
N THR A 63 -4.24 -8.73 -8.95
CA THR A 63 -3.81 -8.75 -10.35
C THR A 63 -2.54 -7.95 -10.57
N TYR A 64 -2.49 -6.74 -10.03
CA TYR A 64 -1.37 -5.80 -10.13
C TYR A 64 -0.85 -5.39 -8.77
N LEU A 65 0.33 -4.79 -8.77
CA LEU A 65 0.82 -4.00 -7.65
C LEU A 65 0.39 -2.55 -7.88
N VAL A 66 -0.24 -1.93 -6.90
CA VAL A 66 -1.00 -0.68 -7.09
C VAL A 66 -0.67 0.35 -6.02
N ALA A 67 -0.52 1.60 -6.44
CA ALA A 67 -0.56 2.78 -5.58
C ALA A 67 -1.62 3.73 -6.13
N LYS A 68 -2.58 4.16 -5.30
CA LYS A 68 -3.72 4.97 -5.74
C LYS A 68 -3.62 6.41 -5.27
N GLY A 69 -4.08 7.32 -6.12
CA GLY A 69 -4.19 8.75 -5.78
C GLY A 69 -2.84 9.41 -5.52
N VAL A 70 -1.79 8.99 -6.21
CA VAL A 70 -0.42 9.46 -6.00
C VAL A 70 -0.20 10.79 -6.72
N GLU A 71 0.25 11.81 -6.01
CA GLU A 71 0.68 13.07 -6.62
C GLU A 71 2.11 12.92 -7.15
N LEU A 72 2.26 13.02 -8.45
CA LEU A 72 3.53 12.89 -9.16
C LEU A 72 3.83 14.09 -10.04
N SER A 73 5.13 14.37 -10.22
CA SER A 73 5.65 15.31 -11.21
C SER A 73 7.12 15.03 -11.45
N GLY A 74 7.59 15.28 -12.67
CA GLY A 74 8.99 15.11 -13.02
C GLY A 74 9.39 13.64 -13.21
N GLN A 75 10.60 13.29 -12.83
CA GLN A 75 11.13 11.95 -13.10
C GLN A 75 10.77 10.95 -12.02
N VAL A 76 10.42 9.74 -12.43
CA VAL A 76 10.07 8.60 -11.55
C VAL A 76 10.64 7.28 -12.09
N LYS A 77 10.74 6.28 -11.23
CA LYS A 77 11.21 4.95 -11.55
C LYS A 77 10.68 3.94 -10.53
N PHE A 78 10.60 2.67 -10.90
CA PHE A 78 10.27 1.61 -9.95
C PHE A 78 11.55 0.97 -9.41
N ARG A 79 11.57 0.67 -8.10
CA ARG A 79 12.61 -0.17 -7.49
C ARG A 79 12.02 -1.10 -6.43
N LYS A 80 12.72 -2.19 -6.18
CA LYS A 80 12.29 -3.18 -5.19
C LYS A 80 13.10 -3.04 -3.91
N ASP A 81 12.45 -3.21 -2.77
CA ASP A 81 13.06 -3.22 -1.44
C ASP A 81 13.88 -1.95 -1.13
N ALA A 82 13.48 -0.82 -1.72
CA ALA A 82 14.19 0.46 -1.68
C ALA A 82 15.67 0.37 -2.13
N ASP A 83 16.02 -0.67 -2.88
CA ASP A 83 17.37 -0.94 -3.42
C ASP A 83 17.40 -0.73 -4.94
N TRP A 84 18.53 -0.26 -5.44
CA TRP A 84 18.77 -0.05 -6.88
C TRP A 84 19.23 -1.32 -7.60
N ALA A 85 19.54 -2.40 -6.88
CA ALA A 85 19.91 -3.68 -7.49
C ALA A 85 18.80 -4.27 -8.37
N VAL A 86 17.53 -4.07 -7.96
CA VAL A 86 16.36 -4.49 -8.71
C VAL A 86 15.48 -3.27 -8.99
N ASN A 87 15.45 -2.84 -10.22
CA ASN A 87 14.66 -1.69 -10.63
C ASN A 87 14.14 -1.85 -12.06
N PHE A 88 13.01 -1.19 -12.34
CA PHE A 88 12.42 -1.08 -13.66
C PHE A 88 12.36 0.36 -14.13
N GLY A 89 12.61 0.57 -15.40
CA GLY A 89 12.48 1.86 -16.07
C GLY A 89 12.03 1.70 -17.52
N ALA A 90 11.99 2.81 -18.24
CA ALA A 90 11.63 2.82 -19.65
C ALA A 90 12.70 2.15 -20.53
N PRO A 91 12.32 1.49 -21.63
CA PRO A 91 13.23 1.11 -22.68
C PRO A 91 13.79 2.34 -23.42
N GLY A 92 14.91 2.19 -24.09
CA GLY A 92 15.51 3.21 -24.95
C GLY A 92 16.87 3.70 -24.47
N ASP A 93 17.46 4.60 -25.26
CA ASP A 93 18.82 5.11 -25.05
C ASP A 93 18.84 6.54 -24.49
N VAL A 94 17.71 7.25 -24.53
CA VAL A 94 17.58 8.65 -24.08
C VAL A 94 16.91 8.68 -22.71
N GLU A 95 17.36 9.55 -21.84
CA GLU A 95 16.81 9.75 -20.49
C GLU A 95 16.54 11.24 -20.24
N PRO A 96 15.41 11.63 -19.65
CA PRO A 96 14.27 10.79 -19.31
C PRO A 96 13.40 10.44 -20.53
N VAL A 97 12.59 9.41 -20.39
CA VAL A 97 11.57 9.02 -21.38
C VAL A 97 10.24 9.62 -20.99
N GLU A 98 9.65 10.46 -21.81
CA GLU A 98 8.30 10.98 -21.62
C GLU A 98 7.29 9.85 -21.80
N ILE A 99 6.37 9.69 -20.85
CA ILE A 99 5.37 8.63 -20.90
C ILE A 99 3.99 9.18 -21.25
N ALA A 100 3.24 8.40 -22.01
CA ALA A 100 1.83 8.62 -22.22
C ALA A 100 1.05 8.01 -21.03
N VAL A 101 0.24 8.82 -20.37
CA VAL A 101 -0.67 8.34 -19.29
C VAL A 101 -1.84 7.56 -19.88
N ASN A 102 -2.53 6.75 -19.05
CA ASN A 102 -3.68 5.92 -19.43
C ASN A 102 -3.35 4.87 -20.51
N THR A 103 -2.09 4.52 -20.68
CA THR A 103 -1.63 3.51 -21.64
C THR A 103 -0.66 2.52 -20.99
N GLU A 104 -0.54 1.36 -21.60
CA GLU A 104 0.45 0.37 -21.22
C GLU A 104 1.86 0.86 -21.54
N LEU A 105 2.76 0.73 -20.59
CA LEU A 105 4.17 1.03 -20.69
C LEU A 105 4.96 -0.27 -20.56
N GLU A 106 5.85 -0.52 -21.52
CA GLU A 106 6.84 -1.57 -21.36
C GLU A 106 7.95 -1.12 -20.43
N LEU A 107 8.42 -2.03 -19.59
CA LEU A 107 9.50 -1.81 -18.65
C LEU A 107 10.70 -2.69 -18.99
N VAL A 108 11.89 -2.21 -18.66
CA VAL A 108 13.11 -3.02 -18.73
C VAL A 108 13.88 -2.89 -17.42
N ALA A 109 14.52 -3.98 -17.01
CA ALA A 109 15.39 -4.00 -15.84
C ALA A 109 16.55 -3.03 -16.04
N GLY A 110 16.78 -2.15 -15.07
CA GLY A 110 17.80 -1.10 -15.16
C GLY A 110 17.50 -0.01 -16.20
N GLY A 111 16.28 0.04 -16.74
CA GLY A 111 15.86 1.00 -17.77
C GLY A 111 15.98 2.47 -17.36
N LYS A 112 15.59 3.39 -18.26
CA LYS A 112 15.68 4.83 -18.08
C LYS A 112 14.60 5.36 -17.15
N ASN A 113 14.83 6.53 -16.56
CA ASN A 113 13.78 7.20 -15.80
C ASN A 113 12.64 7.60 -16.74
N PHE A 114 11.41 7.48 -16.22
CA PHE A 114 10.24 8.09 -16.85
C PHE A 114 10.19 9.58 -16.50
N THR A 115 9.59 10.39 -17.37
CA THR A 115 9.11 11.70 -16.96
C THR A 115 7.61 11.78 -17.12
N ILE A 116 6.92 12.32 -16.10
CA ILE A 116 5.47 12.42 -16.05
C ILE A 116 5.05 13.86 -15.74
N ALA A 117 3.97 14.31 -16.37
CA ALA A 117 3.37 15.60 -16.07
C ALA A 117 2.86 15.67 -14.62
N ALA A 118 2.81 16.87 -14.06
CA ALA A 118 2.23 17.04 -12.71
C ALA A 118 0.76 16.62 -12.69
N GLY A 119 0.38 15.79 -11.75
CA GLY A 119 -0.99 15.27 -11.62
C GLY A 119 -1.12 14.22 -10.54
N THR A 120 -2.37 13.79 -10.33
CA THR A 120 -2.71 12.68 -9.43
C THR A 120 -2.97 11.43 -10.26
N TYR A 121 -2.33 10.34 -9.90
CA TYR A 121 -2.35 9.10 -10.68
C TYR A 121 -2.64 7.88 -9.81
N ASP A 122 -3.36 6.93 -10.37
CA ASP A 122 -3.32 5.54 -9.94
C ASP A 122 -2.19 4.85 -10.70
N VAL A 123 -1.23 4.30 -9.98
CA VAL A 123 -0.05 3.64 -10.55
C VAL A 123 -0.21 2.14 -10.43
N TYR A 124 -0.08 1.43 -11.54
CA TYR A 124 -0.15 -0.02 -11.58
C TYR A 124 1.15 -0.60 -12.13
N LEU A 125 1.61 -1.69 -11.53
CA LEU A 125 2.79 -2.44 -11.95
C LEU A 125 2.45 -3.94 -12.06
N ASP A 126 2.68 -4.49 -13.23
CA ASP A 126 2.75 -5.93 -13.48
C ASP A 126 4.24 -6.32 -13.51
N ASP A 127 4.78 -6.67 -12.37
CA ASP A 127 6.20 -6.99 -12.23
C ASP A 127 6.58 -8.30 -12.91
N ALA A 128 5.63 -9.22 -13.06
CA ALA A 128 5.84 -10.51 -13.73
C ALA A 128 6.00 -10.36 -15.24
N ASN A 129 5.28 -9.40 -15.86
CA ASN A 129 5.32 -9.14 -17.30
C ASN A 129 6.09 -7.86 -17.64
N ALA A 130 6.69 -7.18 -16.66
CA ALA A 130 7.43 -5.93 -16.80
C ALA A 130 6.61 -4.84 -17.53
N LYS A 131 5.42 -4.54 -17.01
CA LYS A 131 4.51 -3.53 -17.52
C LYS A 131 4.05 -2.59 -16.43
N ALA A 132 3.73 -1.35 -16.80
CA ALA A 132 3.16 -0.37 -15.87
C ALA A 132 2.13 0.53 -16.54
N TRP A 133 1.30 1.18 -15.73
CA TRP A 133 0.32 2.20 -16.13
C TRP A 133 0.31 3.33 -15.10
N PHE A 134 0.19 4.55 -15.61
CA PHE A 134 -0.09 5.73 -14.80
C PHE A 134 -1.44 6.27 -15.28
N ILE A 135 -2.47 6.07 -14.47
CA ILE A 135 -3.87 6.30 -14.83
C ILE A 135 -4.40 7.53 -14.10
N ASN A 136 -5.01 8.45 -14.83
CA ASN A 136 -5.64 9.65 -14.25
C ASN A 136 -7.08 9.89 -14.74
N ASP A 137 -7.64 8.97 -15.52
CA ASP A 137 -9.00 9.03 -16.06
C ASP A 137 -9.96 8.02 -15.40
N GLY A 138 -9.48 7.28 -14.38
CA GLY A 138 -10.25 6.27 -13.68
C GLY A 138 -10.37 4.93 -14.41
N SER A 139 -9.68 4.75 -15.54
CA SER A 139 -9.62 3.46 -16.21
C SER A 139 -8.84 2.41 -15.40
N TYR A 140 -8.87 1.17 -15.86
CA TYR A 140 -8.13 0.08 -15.25
C TYR A 140 -7.28 -0.64 -16.31
N PRO A 141 -6.05 -1.07 -16.00
CA PRO A 141 -5.17 -1.74 -16.93
C PRO A 141 -5.82 -2.92 -17.65
N GLY A 142 -5.51 -3.09 -18.94
CA GLY A 142 -6.03 -4.19 -19.75
C GLY A 142 -7.52 -4.09 -20.09
N GLY A 143 -8.16 -2.95 -19.83
CA GLY A 143 -9.59 -2.75 -20.09
C GLY A 143 -10.51 -3.51 -19.14
N GLY A 144 -9.96 -4.02 -18.02
CA GLY A 144 -10.71 -4.61 -16.92
C GLY A 144 -11.52 -3.57 -16.14
N ALA A 145 -12.36 -4.03 -15.23
CA ALA A 145 -13.01 -3.14 -14.27
C ALA A 145 -12.02 -2.79 -13.14
N ALA A 146 -11.93 -1.52 -12.78
CA ALA A 146 -11.19 -1.11 -11.59
C ALA A 146 -11.75 -1.83 -10.35
N PRO A 147 -10.91 -2.10 -9.31
CA PRO A 147 -11.40 -2.67 -8.07
C PRO A 147 -12.59 -1.87 -7.54
N GLU A 148 -13.70 -2.57 -7.28
CA GLU A 148 -14.92 -1.97 -6.75
C GLU A 148 -14.72 -1.60 -5.27
N ALA A 149 -15.08 -0.37 -4.91
CA ALA A 149 -15.12 0.01 -3.50
C ALA A 149 -16.09 -0.89 -2.74
N SER A 150 -15.70 -1.34 -1.57
CA SER A 150 -16.56 -2.13 -0.69
C SER A 150 -17.24 -1.24 0.34
N GLU A 151 -18.17 -1.82 1.09
CA GLU A 151 -18.75 -1.22 2.29
C GLU A 151 -17.76 -1.11 3.46
N TRP A 152 -16.62 -1.79 3.37
CA TRP A 152 -15.62 -1.84 4.44
C TRP A 152 -14.63 -0.69 4.34
N GLY A 153 -14.22 -0.19 5.50
CA GLY A 153 -13.21 0.85 5.62
C GLY A 153 -12.34 0.70 6.87
N VAL A 154 -11.14 1.26 6.79
CA VAL A 154 -10.24 1.36 7.93
C VAL A 154 -10.51 2.67 8.65
N VAL A 155 -10.69 2.61 9.96
CA VAL A 155 -10.91 3.75 10.85
C VAL A 155 -9.97 3.65 12.05
N GLY A 156 -9.41 4.77 12.48
CA GLY A 156 -8.48 4.75 13.60
C GLY A 156 -7.74 6.07 13.76
N GLN A 157 -6.57 5.98 14.36
CA GLN A 157 -5.70 7.14 14.48
C GLN A 157 -5.34 7.74 13.11
N VAL A 158 -5.31 6.91 12.08
CA VAL A 158 -5.01 7.28 10.69
C VAL A 158 -5.97 8.35 10.13
N ASN A 159 -7.22 8.38 10.59
CA ASN A 159 -8.23 9.38 10.19
C ASN A 159 -8.90 10.07 11.40
N GLY A 160 -8.26 10.02 12.57
CA GLY A 160 -8.77 10.62 13.79
C GLY A 160 -10.06 10.00 14.31
N TRP A 161 -10.33 8.73 13.99
CA TRP A 161 -11.55 7.98 14.35
C TRP A 161 -12.84 8.58 13.75
N ALA A 162 -12.71 9.41 12.73
CA ALA A 162 -13.81 10.14 12.09
C ALA A 162 -14.01 9.68 10.63
N ALA A 163 -15.22 9.89 10.12
CA ALA A 163 -15.51 9.73 8.70
C ALA A 163 -14.82 10.86 7.87
N PRO A 164 -14.45 10.59 6.60
CA PRO A 164 -14.63 9.31 5.92
C PRO A 164 -13.62 8.26 6.37
N ASP A 165 -14.05 7.01 6.35
CA ASP A 165 -13.15 5.87 6.54
C ASP A 165 -12.27 5.70 5.30
N ILE A 166 -11.09 5.11 5.50
CA ILE A 166 -10.23 4.76 4.37
C ILE A 166 -10.87 3.57 3.64
N THR A 167 -11.29 3.79 2.43
CA THR A 167 -12.02 2.81 1.63
C THR A 167 -11.20 1.54 1.40
N MET A 168 -11.83 0.39 1.62
CA MET A 168 -11.30 -0.89 1.19
C MET A 168 -11.98 -1.32 -0.12
N TYR A 169 -11.22 -1.94 -0.99
CA TYR A 169 -11.65 -2.38 -2.31
C TYR A 169 -11.76 -3.89 -2.36
N LYS A 170 -12.73 -4.40 -3.11
CA LYS A 170 -12.83 -5.83 -3.42
C LYS A 170 -11.64 -6.25 -4.29
N THR A 171 -11.10 -7.42 -4.02
CA THR A 171 -10.07 -8.02 -4.89
C THR A 171 -10.71 -9.05 -5.84
N ALA A 172 -9.91 -9.63 -6.73
CA ALA A 172 -10.36 -10.74 -7.57
C ALA A 172 -10.70 -12.00 -6.75
N THR A 173 -10.21 -12.08 -5.51
CA THR A 173 -10.54 -13.17 -4.58
C THR A 173 -11.76 -12.76 -3.78
N GLU A 174 -12.83 -13.57 -3.86
CA GLU A 174 -14.05 -13.33 -3.10
C GLU A 174 -13.77 -13.25 -1.59
N GLY A 175 -14.33 -12.22 -0.93
CA GLY A 175 -14.18 -11.97 0.48
C GLY A 175 -12.83 -11.38 0.91
N LEU A 176 -11.92 -11.15 -0.01
CA LEU A 176 -10.64 -10.49 0.26
C LEU A 176 -10.72 -9.00 -0.15
N PHE A 177 -10.41 -8.13 0.80
CA PHE A 177 -10.44 -6.67 0.60
C PHE A 177 -9.07 -6.07 0.86
N VAL A 178 -8.76 -4.97 0.19
CA VAL A 178 -7.48 -4.25 0.32
C VAL A 178 -7.71 -2.75 0.47
N ALA A 179 -6.97 -2.12 1.36
CA ALA A 179 -6.84 -0.66 1.41
C ALA A 179 -5.42 -0.29 0.93
N TYR A 180 -5.34 0.72 0.06
CA TYR A 180 -4.08 1.15 -0.57
C TYR A 180 -3.52 2.39 0.12
N ASN A 181 -2.20 2.52 0.15
CA ASN A 181 -1.47 3.71 0.60
C ASN A 181 -1.88 4.21 1.99
N VAL A 182 -2.24 3.31 2.87
CA VAL A 182 -2.62 3.66 4.24
C VAL A 182 -1.35 3.89 5.05
N ALA A 183 -0.98 5.15 5.25
CA ALA A 183 0.07 5.50 6.21
C ALA A 183 -0.50 5.28 7.62
N MET A 184 -0.15 4.16 8.25
CA MET A 184 -0.59 3.84 9.60
C MET A 184 0.31 4.56 10.62
N PRO A 185 -0.18 5.61 11.30
CA PRO A 185 0.56 6.22 12.41
C PRO A 185 0.56 5.30 13.63
N ASP A 186 1.38 5.62 14.62
CA ASP A 186 1.24 5.03 15.94
C ASP A 186 -0.17 5.25 16.46
N GLY A 187 -0.82 4.19 16.91
CA GLY A 187 -2.18 4.24 17.43
C GLY A 187 -3.08 3.11 16.93
N GLY A 188 -4.27 3.06 17.49
CA GLY A 188 -5.21 2.00 17.21
C GLY A 188 -5.97 2.20 15.90
N PHE A 189 -6.43 1.09 15.34
CA PHE A 189 -7.37 1.09 14.22
C PHE A 189 -8.35 -0.07 14.32
N LYS A 190 -9.42 0.02 13.54
CA LYS A 190 -10.45 -1.00 13.35
C LYS A 190 -10.89 -1.04 11.90
N ILE A 191 -11.64 -2.06 11.55
CA ILE A 191 -12.34 -2.19 10.29
C ILE A 191 -13.83 -2.06 10.57
N ARG A 192 -14.54 -1.25 9.80
CA ARG A 192 -15.99 -1.15 9.91
C ARG A 192 -16.68 -1.05 8.57
N ALA A 193 -17.94 -1.49 8.52
CA ALA A 193 -18.79 -1.36 7.34
C ALA A 193 -19.63 -0.08 7.43
N ASN A 194 -19.79 0.62 6.31
CA ASN A 194 -20.66 1.78 6.15
C ASN A 194 -20.47 2.89 7.20
N GLY A 195 -19.30 2.96 7.83
CA GLY A 195 -19.04 3.90 8.91
C GLY A 195 -19.76 3.62 10.23
N GLU A 196 -20.34 2.44 10.38
CA GLU A 196 -21.16 2.05 11.52
C GLU A 196 -20.32 1.53 12.70
N TRP A 197 -20.77 1.85 13.93
CA TRP A 197 -20.12 1.40 15.17
C TRP A 197 -20.85 0.25 15.90
N ASN A 198 -21.91 -0.30 15.30
CA ASN A 198 -22.60 -1.45 15.90
C ASN A 198 -21.76 -2.73 15.78
N ASP A 199 -21.99 -3.70 16.65
CA ASP A 199 -21.18 -4.92 16.73
C ASP A 199 -21.20 -5.76 15.46
N ALA A 200 -22.25 -5.67 14.64
CA ALA A 200 -22.33 -6.39 13.37
C ALA A 200 -21.51 -5.72 12.24
N ALA A 201 -21.14 -4.47 12.42
CA ALA A 201 -20.50 -3.65 11.37
C ALA A 201 -19.08 -3.20 11.72
N ASN A 202 -18.58 -3.47 12.93
CA ASN A 202 -17.22 -3.13 13.30
C ASN A 202 -16.43 -4.33 13.80
N TYR A 203 -15.19 -4.43 13.35
CA TYR A 203 -14.26 -5.48 13.67
C TYR A 203 -12.97 -4.91 14.25
N GLY A 204 -12.49 -5.55 15.28
CA GLY A 204 -11.23 -5.23 15.92
C GLY A 204 -10.49 -6.51 16.31
N PHE A 205 -9.41 -6.36 17.03
CA PHE A 205 -8.56 -7.46 17.46
C PHE A 205 -9.14 -8.12 18.72
N GLU A 206 -8.88 -9.42 18.91
CA GLU A 206 -9.32 -10.19 20.09
C GLU A 206 -8.77 -9.59 21.38
N ALA A 207 -7.57 -9.01 21.35
CA ALA A 207 -6.98 -8.33 22.49
C ALA A 207 -6.31 -7.01 22.04
N ALA A 208 -6.32 -6.02 22.92
CA ALA A 208 -5.55 -4.79 22.72
C ALA A 208 -4.04 -5.13 22.68
N GLY A 209 -3.29 -4.32 21.95
CA GLY A 209 -1.84 -4.51 21.84
C GLY A 209 -1.30 -3.90 20.54
N THR A 210 -0.05 -4.15 20.25
CA THR A 210 0.61 -3.68 19.03
C THR A 210 0.48 -4.71 17.91
N ALA A 211 0.05 -4.29 16.73
CA ALA A 211 0.03 -5.15 15.57
C ALA A 211 1.44 -5.24 14.97
N ALA A 212 1.88 -6.46 14.66
CA ALA A 212 3.12 -6.68 13.94
C ALA A 212 2.88 -6.63 12.43
N VAL A 213 3.89 -6.13 11.71
CA VAL A 213 3.91 -6.11 10.24
C VAL A 213 4.01 -7.54 9.71
N ASN A 214 3.42 -7.79 8.54
CA ASN A 214 3.43 -9.11 7.88
C ASN A 214 2.89 -10.25 8.79
N HIS A 215 1.98 -9.91 9.71
CA HIS A 215 1.36 -10.87 10.60
C HIS A 215 -0.15 -10.90 10.40
N ALA A 216 -0.71 -12.10 10.28
CA ALA A 216 -2.15 -12.28 10.19
C ALA A 216 -2.79 -12.27 11.57
N TYR A 217 -3.86 -11.50 11.74
CA TYR A 217 -4.64 -11.41 12.96
C TYR A 217 -6.08 -11.85 12.71
N LYS A 218 -6.63 -12.58 13.65
CA LYS A 218 -8.08 -12.81 13.72
C LYS A 218 -8.75 -11.53 14.21
N LEU A 219 -9.77 -11.09 13.48
CA LEU A 219 -10.65 -10.01 13.94
C LEU A 219 -11.95 -10.58 14.49
N ILE A 220 -12.52 -9.92 15.48
CA ILE A 220 -13.80 -10.24 16.08
C ILE A 220 -14.72 -9.02 16.07
N CYS A 221 -16.02 -9.26 16.03
CA CYS A 221 -17.04 -8.21 16.17
C CYS A 221 -16.85 -7.44 17.46
N GLY A 222 -16.87 -6.10 17.40
CA GLY A 222 -16.69 -5.24 18.56
C GLY A 222 -15.30 -5.31 19.22
N GLY A 223 -14.34 -6.02 18.63
CA GLY A 223 -13.00 -6.22 19.18
C GLY A 223 -12.22 -4.94 19.46
N SER A 224 -11.09 -5.07 20.16
CA SER A 224 -10.22 -3.95 20.53
C SER A 224 -9.47 -3.36 19.33
N SER A 225 -9.07 -2.10 19.42
CA SER A 225 -8.10 -1.51 18.49
C SER A 225 -6.67 -1.96 18.81
N LYS A 226 -5.83 -2.03 17.80
CA LYS A 226 -4.37 -2.22 17.90
C LYS A 226 -3.66 -1.08 17.28
#